data_b273009b26edaa44280237cbf4bf90ba
#
_entry.id   b273009b26edaa44280237cbf4bf90ba
#
_cell.length_a   1.000
_cell.length_b   1.000
_cell.length_c   1.000
_cell.angle_alpha   90.00
_cell.angle_beta   90.00
_cell.angle_gamma   90.00
#
_symmetry.space_group_name_H-M   'P 1'
#
loop_
_entity.id
_entity.type
_entity.pdbx_description
1 polymer ?
#
loop_
_entity_poly.entity_id
_entity_poly.type
_entity_poly.pdbx_seq_one_letter_code
_entity_poly.pdbx_strand_id
1 'polypeptide(L)'
;MELTFLGAAGEVTGSCHLLEVGGRRVLLDCGMIQGGREAEARNAEPFPFDPASIDAVILSHAHIDHSGRLPQLVRHGFRGRIHTHAATRDLARVMLRDAAFLEEKDAEHESRRRARRGQEGVEPAFTRADATAAVRRIHAHQYGQPHEVVPGVTLTLHDAGHILGSATVEVELTEGETRRRVVFSGDLGHRGAPILRDPEPLERADLVLLESTYGGRNHRDWDATWEELAGILERARHDRGNVLIPAFAVGRTQELLYVLDRHYAEWGVDRWQLFLDSPMAIEATEIYARHWKLYDETARQWRGQQANPFRLPNLHFSRTANQSRAINRIHSGAMVIAGSGMCSGGRILHHFKHHLWRRETEVLITGFQARGTPGRALVDGAQEIKVWGEPIRVGAKVHTIGGLSAHADSNGLVEWYGHFRGRPPVALVHGEAEQRDALAERLDREYGAPVLTPGLGERMDLADPDRLLPAG
;
A
#
# COMPACT_ATOMS: atom_id res chain seq x y z
N MET A 1 26.00 -14.49 -7.78
CA MET A 1 24.63 -13.99 -7.55
C MET A 1 24.61 -13.21 -6.25
N GLU A 2 24.09 -11.98 -6.25
CA GLU A 2 24.08 -11.13 -5.05
C GLU A 2 22.70 -10.46 -4.89
N LEU A 3 22.24 -10.29 -3.66
CA LEU A 3 21.08 -9.49 -3.29
C LEU A 3 21.52 -8.34 -2.40
N THR A 4 21.14 -7.10 -2.74
CA THR A 4 21.40 -5.91 -1.93
C THR A 4 20.09 -5.29 -1.46
N PHE A 5 19.98 -4.99 -0.16
CA PHE A 5 18.80 -4.37 0.45
C PHE A 5 18.94 -2.85 0.39
N LEU A 6 18.20 -2.19 -0.52
CA LEU A 6 18.32 -0.75 -0.81
C LEU A 6 17.17 0.11 -0.27
N GLY A 7 16.18 -0.53 0.35
CA GLY A 7 15.04 0.14 0.96
C GLY A 7 14.14 -0.84 1.69
N ALA A 8 13.26 -0.33 2.54
CA ALA A 8 12.41 -1.11 3.44
C ALA A 8 13.19 -2.18 4.27
N ALA A 9 14.43 -1.88 4.62
CA ALA A 9 15.31 -2.70 5.45
C ALA A 9 15.49 -2.01 6.80
N GLY A 10 14.74 -2.46 7.83
CA GLY A 10 14.63 -1.81 9.13
C GLY A 10 13.64 -0.63 9.16
N GLU A 11 12.91 -0.40 8.10
CA GLU A 11 11.84 0.60 7.95
C GLU A 11 10.70 0.02 7.11
N VAL A 12 9.50 0.61 7.18
CA VAL A 12 8.31 0.10 6.48
C VAL A 12 8.31 0.49 5.00
N THR A 13 8.64 1.72 4.64
CA THR A 13 8.41 2.25 3.28
C THR A 13 9.66 2.31 2.42
N GLY A 14 9.48 2.49 1.11
CA GLY A 14 10.57 2.62 0.16
C GLY A 14 11.16 1.30 -0.31
N SER A 15 10.32 0.25 -0.46
CA SER A 15 10.74 -1.07 -0.90
C SER A 15 11.58 -1.02 -2.18
N CYS A 16 12.81 -1.53 -2.08
CA CYS A 16 13.75 -1.57 -3.20
C CYS A 16 14.88 -2.55 -2.88
N HIS A 17 14.99 -3.64 -3.65
CA HIS A 17 16.05 -4.62 -3.48
C HIS A 17 16.68 -4.92 -4.83
N LEU A 18 18.01 -5.03 -4.89
CA LEU A 18 18.76 -5.26 -6.12
C LEU A 18 19.27 -6.70 -6.18
N LEU A 19 18.86 -7.42 -7.22
CA LEU A 19 19.39 -8.73 -7.59
C LEU A 19 20.45 -8.56 -8.70
N GLU A 20 21.62 -9.14 -8.49
CA GLU A 20 22.70 -9.20 -9.48
C GLU A 20 23.01 -10.67 -9.82
N VAL A 21 22.75 -11.06 -11.08
CA VAL A 21 22.85 -12.44 -11.55
C VAL A 21 23.45 -12.48 -12.96
N GLY A 22 24.57 -13.16 -13.16
CA GLY A 22 25.18 -13.31 -14.49
C GLY A 22 25.46 -11.97 -15.18
N GLY A 23 25.84 -10.95 -14.42
CA GLY A 23 26.06 -9.59 -14.92
C GLY A 23 24.78 -8.81 -15.23
N ARG A 24 23.59 -9.35 -14.94
CA ARG A 24 22.29 -8.68 -15.04
C ARG A 24 21.88 -8.09 -13.71
N ARG A 25 21.18 -6.96 -13.75
CA ARG A 25 20.73 -6.19 -12.58
C ARG A 25 19.22 -6.01 -12.62
N VAL A 26 18.54 -6.60 -11.66
CA VAL A 26 17.06 -6.59 -11.56
C VAL A 26 16.64 -6.01 -10.22
N LEU A 27 15.77 -5.00 -10.23
CA LEU A 27 15.17 -4.48 -9.01
C LEU A 27 13.89 -5.26 -8.66
N LEU A 28 13.74 -5.61 -7.39
CA LEU A 28 12.47 -5.95 -6.77
C LEU A 28 11.93 -4.69 -6.11
N ASP A 29 10.84 -4.13 -6.67
CA ASP A 29 10.24 -2.85 -6.37
C ASP A 29 11.17 -1.62 -6.59
N CYS A 30 10.58 -0.44 -6.57
CA CYS A 30 11.27 0.84 -6.61
C CYS A 30 10.36 1.89 -5.95
N GLY A 31 10.25 1.79 -4.62
CA GLY A 31 9.28 2.48 -3.81
C GLY A 31 9.72 3.86 -3.33
N MET A 32 8.73 4.66 -3.01
CA MET A 32 8.91 5.97 -2.38
C MET A 32 8.91 5.83 -0.85
N ILE A 33 9.81 6.53 -0.20
CA ILE A 33 9.85 6.60 1.26
C ILE A 33 8.75 7.55 1.72
N GLN A 34 7.93 7.09 2.64
CA GLN A 34 6.83 7.84 3.23
C GLN A 34 7.02 8.00 4.74
N GLY A 35 6.45 9.06 5.32
CA GLY A 35 6.53 9.29 6.76
C GLY A 35 6.70 10.77 7.10
N GLY A 36 7.58 11.07 8.05
CA GLY A 36 7.88 12.44 8.41
C GLY A 36 8.76 13.14 7.38
N ARG A 37 8.84 14.47 7.49
CA ARG A 37 9.53 15.35 6.54
C ARG A 37 10.98 14.95 6.22
N GLU A 38 11.69 14.43 7.22
CA GLU A 38 13.09 13.96 7.05
C GLU A 38 13.17 12.68 6.22
N ALA A 39 12.26 11.74 6.46
CA ALA A 39 12.18 10.50 5.70
C ALA A 39 11.82 10.80 4.22
N GLU A 40 10.82 11.63 3.98
CA GLU A 40 10.39 11.99 2.62
C GLU A 40 11.47 12.76 1.84
N ALA A 41 12.33 13.54 2.52
CA ALA A 41 13.43 14.27 1.88
C ALA A 41 14.44 13.31 1.19
N ARG A 42 14.56 12.08 1.68
CA ARG A 42 15.42 11.03 1.07
C ARG A 42 14.97 10.63 -0.35
N ASN A 43 13.71 10.87 -0.73
CA ASN A 43 13.25 10.63 -2.09
C ASN A 43 13.92 11.52 -3.14
N ALA A 44 14.46 12.67 -2.72
CA ALA A 44 15.22 13.57 -3.59
C ALA A 44 16.70 13.16 -3.76
N GLU A 45 17.19 12.23 -2.94
CA GLU A 45 18.56 11.75 -3.03
C GLU A 45 18.76 10.89 -4.29
N PRO A 46 19.96 10.91 -4.89
CA PRO A 46 20.32 10.01 -5.97
C PRO A 46 20.11 8.53 -5.57
N PHE A 47 19.80 7.69 -6.54
CA PHE A 47 19.82 6.24 -6.31
C PHE A 47 21.23 5.78 -5.93
N PRO A 48 21.38 4.80 -5.02
CA PRO A 48 22.69 4.24 -4.64
C PRO A 48 23.31 3.34 -5.75
N PHE A 49 22.75 3.39 -6.95
CA PHE A 49 23.20 2.69 -8.16
C PHE A 49 22.93 3.58 -9.39
N ASP A 50 23.57 3.25 -10.51
CA ASP A 50 23.28 3.90 -11.79
C ASP A 50 21.96 3.35 -12.38
N PRO A 51 20.88 4.17 -12.50
CA PRO A 51 19.61 3.75 -13.09
C PRO A 51 19.74 3.20 -14.52
N ALA A 52 20.72 3.68 -15.30
CA ALA A 52 20.93 3.19 -16.65
C ALA A 52 21.50 1.76 -16.69
N SER A 53 22.08 1.27 -15.59
CA SER A 53 22.61 -0.08 -15.47
C SER A 53 21.58 -1.13 -15.09
N ILE A 54 20.34 -0.73 -14.77
CA ILE A 54 19.27 -1.66 -14.40
C ILE A 54 18.64 -2.24 -15.67
N ASP A 55 18.67 -3.58 -15.78
CA ASP A 55 18.10 -4.29 -16.92
C ASP A 55 16.57 -4.42 -16.85
N ALA A 56 16.03 -4.66 -15.65
CA ALA A 56 14.59 -4.80 -15.44
C ALA A 56 14.17 -4.44 -14.01
N VAL A 57 12.87 -4.20 -13.82
CA VAL A 57 12.21 -4.09 -12.51
C VAL A 57 11.10 -5.12 -12.43
N ILE A 58 10.97 -5.79 -11.30
CA ILE A 58 9.83 -6.61 -10.95
C ILE A 58 9.06 -5.86 -9.87
N LEU A 59 7.82 -5.47 -10.16
CA LEU A 59 6.97 -4.72 -9.26
C LEU A 59 5.94 -5.65 -8.62
N SER A 60 5.99 -5.77 -7.29
CA SER A 60 5.08 -6.61 -6.51
C SER A 60 3.64 -6.09 -6.56
N HIS A 61 3.44 -4.82 -6.29
CA HIS A 61 2.11 -4.19 -6.34
C HIS A 61 2.18 -2.67 -6.54
N ALA A 62 1.00 -2.02 -6.59
CA ALA A 62 0.91 -0.65 -7.07
C ALA A 62 1.10 0.43 -5.98
N HIS A 63 1.15 0.11 -4.69
CA HIS A 63 1.33 1.11 -3.64
C HIS A 63 2.59 1.96 -3.87
N ILE A 64 2.55 3.21 -3.44
CA ILE A 64 3.60 4.20 -3.74
C ILE A 64 4.93 3.86 -3.07
N ASP A 65 4.91 3.23 -1.92
CA ASP A 65 6.10 2.73 -1.23
C ASP A 65 6.75 1.50 -1.89
N HIS A 66 6.13 0.96 -2.96
CA HIS A 66 6.68 -0.08 -3.85
C HIS A 66 6.92 0.40 -5.28
N SER A 67 6.16 1.39 -5.76
CA SER A 67 6.18 1.84 -7.16
C SER A 67 6.59 3.30 -7.36
N GLY A 68 6.58 4.12 -6.32
CA GLY A 68 6.55 5.58 -6.41
C GLY A 68 7.79 6.23 -7.03
N ARG A 69 8.97 5.57 -6.97
CA ARG A 69 10.20 6.08 -7.60
C ARG A 69 10.44 5.55 -9.02
N LEU A 70 9.54 4.75 -9.58
CA LEU A 70 9.65 4.29 -10.97
C LEU A 70 9.73 5.44 -11.99
N PRO A 71 8.95 6.55 -11.87
CA PRO A 71 9.11 7.70 -12.77
C PRO A 71 10.50 8.35 -12.64
N GLN A 72 11.00 8.50 -11.42
CA GLN A 72 12.33 9.04 -11.14
C GLN A 72 13.43 8.12 -11.72
N LEU A 73 13.29 6.80 -11.58
CA LEU A 73 14.19 5.82 -12.16
C LEU A 73 14.29 5.98 -13.69
N VAL A 74 13.14 6.15 -14.37
CA VAL A 74 13.08 6.39 -15.82
C VAL A 74 13.69 7.73 -16.20
N ARG A 75 13.43 8.80 -15.46
CA ARG A 75 14.04 10.13 -15.65
C ARG A 75 15.57 10.07 -15.63
N HIS A 76 16.13 9.26 -14.73
CA HIS A 76 17.57 9.10 -14.54
C HIS A 76 18.22 8.02 -15.41
N GLY A 77 17.53 7.50 -16.42
CA GLY A 77 18.19 6.70 -17.45
C GLY A 77 17.74 5.25 -17.58
N PHE A 78 16.89 4.73 -16.70
CA PHE A 78 16.34 3.38 -16.85
C PHE A 78 15.62 3.21 -18.19
N ARG A 79 15.96 2.14 -18.91
CA ARG A 79 15.37 1.83 -20.23
C ARG A 79 14.75 0.43 -20.29
N GLY A 80 14.95 -0.39 -19.26
CA GLY A 80 14.44 -1.75 -19.16
C GLY A 80 12.92 -1.84 -19.09
N ARG A 81 12.41 -3.05 -18.89
CA ARG A 81 11.00 -3.35 -18.70
C ARG A 81 10.66 -3.40 -17.21
N ILE A 82 9.40 -3.08 -16.87
CA ILE A 82 8.84 -3.23 -15.54
C ILE A 82 7.83 -4.38 -15.62
N HIS A 83 8.07 -5.48 -14.93
CA HIS A 83 7.25 -6.68 -14.96
C HIS A 83 6.34 -6.71 -13.73
N THR A 84 5.04 -6.90 -13.93
CA THR A 84 4.05 -6.96 -12.84
C THR A 84 2.76 -7.63 -13.29
N HIS A 85 1.80 -7.80 -12.39
CA HIS A 85 0.47 -8.30 -12.73
C HIS A 85 -0.37 -7.25 -13.50
N ALA A 86 -1.32 -7.72 -14.34
CA ALA A 86 -2.13 -6.84 -15.19
C ALA A 86 -2.96 -5.81 -14.40
N ALA A 87 -3.52 -6.18 -13.26
CA ALA A 87 -4.28 -5.25 -12.42
C ALA A 87 -3.37 -4.24 -11.73
N THR A 88 -2.18 -4.65 -11.29
CA THR A 88 -1.15 -3.76 -10.74
C THR A 88 -0.73 -2.71 -11.76
N ARG A 89 -0.52 -3.09 -13.04
CA ARG A 89 -0.25 -2.11 -14.11
C ARG A 89 -1.33 -1.04 -14.20
N ASP A 90 -2.60 -1.45 -14.18
CA ASP A 90 -3.72 -0.52 -14.33
C ASP A 90 -3.84 0.42 -13.11
N LEU A 91 -3.60 -0.09 -11.89
CA LEU A 91 -3.57 0.70 -10.67
C LEU A 91 -2.34 1.64 -10.62
N ALA A 92 -1.15 1.13 -10.93
CA ALA A 92 0.09 1.91 -10.95
C ALA A 92 -0.02 3.11 -11.91
N ARG A 93 -0.70 2.94 -13.07
CA ARG A 93 -0.97 4.04 -13.99
C ARG A 93 -1.73 5.20 -13.33
N VAL A 94 -2.71 4.89 -12.49
CA VAL A 94 -3.50 5.91 -11.78
C VAL A 94 -2.67 6.54 -10.67
N MET A 95 -2.00 5.72 -9.87
CA MET A 95 -1.22 6.16 -8.71
C MET A 95 -0.01 7.00 -9.11
N LEU A 96 0.78 6.54 -10.08
CA LEU A 96 1.98 7.27 -10.54
C LEU A 96 1.62 8.60 -11.22
N ARG A 97 0.47 8.66 -11.93
CA ARG A 97 -0.01 9.90 -12.51
C ARG A 97 -0.42 10.92 -11.44
N ASP A 98 -1.09 10.46 -10.38
CA ASP A 98 -1.49 11.31 -9.25
C ASP A 98 -0.27 11.77 -8.46
N ALA A 99 0.65 10.87 -8.15
CA ALA A 99 1.91 11.19 -7.48
C ALA A 99 2.70 12.27 -8.26
N ALA A 100 2.83 12.11 -9.58
CA ALA A 100 3.52 13.09 -10.42
C ALA A 100 2.80 14.45 -10.45
N PHE A 101 1.48 14.45 -10.41
CA PHE A 101 0.71 15.71 -10.32
C PHE A 101 0.98 16.42 -8.98
N LEU A 102 1.06 15.68 -7.88
CA LEU A 102 1.38 16.23 -6.56
C LEU A 102 2.82 16.76 -6.52
N GLU A 103 3.80 16.01 -7.02
CA GLU A 103 5.21 16.43 -7.13
C GLU A 103 5.35 17.75 -7.89
N GLU A 104 4.69 17.88 -9.07
CA GLU A 104 4.71 19.12 -9.86
C GLU A 104 4.06 20.28 -9.09
N LYS A 105 2.96 20.04 -8.36
CA LYS A 105 2.27 21.06 -7.57
C LYS A 105 3.07 21.51 -6.35
N ASP A 106 3.72 20.60 -5.66
CA ASP A 106 4.53 20.90 -4.50
C ASP A 106 5.79 21.68 -4.90
N ALA A 107 6.44 21.29 -6.02
CA ALA A 107 7.55 22.03 -6.59
C ALA A 107 7.15 23.45 -7.04
N GLU A 108 5.99 23.62 -7.69
CA GLU A 108 5.43 24.92 -8.06
C GLU A 108 5.18 25.79 -6.82
N HIS A 109 4.58 25.22 -5.78
CA HIS A 109 4.27 25.94 -4.54
C HIS A 109 5.55 26.36 -3.80
N GLU A 110 6.53 25.46 -3.67
CA GLU A 110 7.81 25.78 -3.03
C GLU A 110 8.62 26.79 -3.86
N SER A 111 8.60 26.70 -5.19
CA SER A 111 9.25 27.66 -6.07
C SER A 111 8.67 29.08 -5.89
N ARG A 112 7.34 29.23 -5.80
CA ARG A 112 6.69 30.49 -5.48
C ARG A 112 7.09 31.05 -4.12
N ARG A 113 7.22 30.18 -3.12
CA ARG A 113 7.67 30.53 -1.76
C ARG A 113 9.13 31.00 -1.76
N ARG A 114 10.01 30.32 -2.48
CA ARG A 114 11.43 30.66 -2.64
C ARG A 114 11.61 31.97 -3.42
N ALA A 115 10.85 32.18 -4.49
CA ALA A 115 10.89 33.41 -5.28
C ALA A 115 10.60 34.65 -4.43
N ARG A 116 9.67 34.57 -3.46
CA ARG A 116 9.42 35.66 -2.49
C ARG A 116 10.60 35.98 -1.58
N ARG A 117 11.61 35.09 -1.51
CA ARG A 117 12.85 35.24 -0.73
C ARG A 117 14.07 35.50 -1.62
N GLY A 118 13.87 35.73 -2.94
CA GLY A 118 14.95 35.92 -3.89
C GLY A 118 15.80 34.67 -4.16
N GLN A 119 15.24 33.48 -3.90
CA GLN A 119 15.91 32.20 -4.09
C GLN A 119 15.43 31.52 -5.38
N GLU A 120 16.28 30.68 -5.96
CA GLU A 120 15.93 29.87 -7.14
C GLU A 120 14.79 28.89 -6.81
N GLY A 121 13.98 28.58 -7.84
CA GLY A 121 12.92 27.58 -7.77
C GLY A 121 13.49 26.16 -7.57
N VAL A 122 12.59 25.22 -7.30
CA VAL A 122 12.90 23.79 -7.22
C VAL A 122 12.22 23.05 -8.36
N GLU A 123 12.88 22.04 -8.90
CA GLU A 123 12.28 21.12 -9.85
C GLU A 123 11.61 19.97 -9.11
N PRO A 124 10.51 19.40 -9.65
CA PRO A 124 9.93 18.18 -9.10
C PRO A 124 10.89 17.00 -9.28
N ALA A 125 10.88 16.03 -8.37
CA ALA A 125 11.67 14.82 -8.46
C ALA A 125 11.39 14.06 -9.78
N PHE A 126 10.13 14.08 -10.23
CA PHE A 126 9.68 13.59 -11.54
C PHE A 126 8.41 14.31 -11.98
N THR A 127 8.10 14.21 -13.26
CA THR A 127 6.96 14.87 -13.91
C THR A 127 5.90 13.86 -14.37
N ARG A 128 4.73 14.34 -14.77
CA ARG A 128 3.70 13.51 -15.43
C ARG A 128 4.19 12.87 -16.74
N ALA A 129 5.15 13.48 -17.43
CA ALA A 129 5.79 12.88 -18.59
C ALA A 129 6.62 11.66 -18.19
N ASP A 130 7.39 11.76 -17.10
CA ASP A 130 8.19 10.66 -16.56
C ASP A 130 7.30 9.51 -16.06
N ALA A 131 6.20 9.82 -15.34
CA ALA A 131 5.21 8.82 -14.95
C ALA A 131 4.59 8.10 -16.16
N THR A 132 4.26 8.86 -17.22
CA THR A 132 3.76 8.28 -18.47
C THR A 132 4.80 7.37 -19.13
N ALA A 133 6.08 7.77 -19.13
CA ALA A 133 7.17 6.99 -19.67
C ALA A 133 7.41 5.70 -18.86
N ALA A 134 7.30 5.76 -17.52
CA ALA A 134 7.39 4.58 -16.65
C ALA A 134 6.24 3.60 -16.93
N VAL A 135 5.01 4.07 -16.99
CA VAL A 135 3.82 3.23 -17.27
C VAL A 135 3.93 2.53 -18.64
N ARG A 136 4.48 3.18 -19.66
CA ARG A 136 4.70 2.57 -20.99
C ARG A 136 5.70 1.42 -20.96
N ARG A 137 6.55 1.31 -19.94
CA ARG A 137 7.52 0.23 -19.76
C ARG A 137 6.96 -0.96 -19.02
N ILE A 138 5.73 -0.85 -18.47
CA ILE A 138 5.11 -1.94 -17.71
C ILE A 138 4.61 -3.04 -18.65
N HIS A 139 5.15 -4.22 -18.46
CA HIS A 139 4.75 -5.48 -19.08
C HIS A 139 3.93 -6.29 -18.08
N ALA A 140 2.69 -6.58 -18.46
CA ALA A 140 1.74 -7.26 -17.60
C ALA A 140 1.80 -8.77 -17.78
N HIS A 141 1.76 -9.50 -16.66
CA HIS A 141 1.72 -10.95 -16.59
C HIS A 141 0.47 -11.42 -15.86
N GLN A 142 0.21 -12.73 -15.93
CA GLN A 142 -0.82 -13.41 -15.16
C GLN A 142 -0.15 -14.18 -14.00
N TYR A 143 -0.90 -14.47 -12.95
CA TYR A 143 -0.42 -15.34 -11.87
C TYR A 143 -0.13 -16.77 -12.37
N GLY A 144 0.85 -17.42 -11.74
CA GLY A 144 1.24 -18.81 -11.98
C GLY A 144 1.92 -19.09 -13.32
N GLN A 145 2.26 -18.06 -14.10
CA GLN A 145 2.91 -18.22 -15.40
C GLN A 145 4.38 -17.79 -15.33
N PRO A 146 5.36 -18.70 -15.52
CA PRO A 146 6.76 -18.35 -15.53
C PRO A 146 7.13 -17.52 -16.76
N HIS A 147 8.02 -16.54 -16.56
CA HIS A 147 8.45 -15.59 -17.57
C HIS A 147 9.92 -15.26 -17.40
N GLU A 148 10.73 -15.43 -18.44
CA GLU A 148 12.11 -14.93 -18.41
C GLU A 148 12.11 -13.39 -18.50
N VAL A 149 12.57 -12.73 -17.44
CA VAL A 149 12.67 -11.26 -17.30
C VAL A 149 13.92 -10.74 -18.01
N VAL A 150 15.05 -11.37 -17.71
CA VAL A 150 16.35 -11.22 -18.36
C VAL A 150 17.03 -12.59 -18.36
N PRO A 151 18.05 -12.84 -19.19
CA PRO A 151 18.75 -14.12 -19.19
C PRO A 151 19.20 -14.52 -17.78
N GLY A 152 18.79 -15.71 -17.35
CA GLY A 152 19.10 -16.25 -16.02
C GLY A 152 18.15 -15.82 -14.90
N VAL A 153 17.09 -15.04 -15.17
CA VAL A 153 16.09 -14.63 -14.17
C VAL A 153 14.70 -14.94 -14.70
N THR A 154 14.03 -15.94 -14.13
CA THR A 154 12.66 -16.33 -14.44
C THR A 154 11.72 -15.92 -13.31
N LEU A 155 10.70 -15.16 -13.64
CA LEU A 155 9.67 -14.63 -12.74
C LEU A 155 8.41 -15.50 -12.77
N THR A 156 7.86 -15.82 -11.61
CA THR A 156 6.48 -16.25 -11.44
C THR A 156 5.79 -15.37 -10.40
N LEU A 157 4.61 -14.85 -10.73
CA LEU A 157 3.80 -14.05 -9.80
C LEU A 157 2.73 -14.95 -9.17
N HIS A 158 2.54 -14.81 -7.86
CA HIS A 158 1.50 -15.50 -7.08
C HIS A 158 0.61 -14.46 -6.39
N ASP A 159 -0.66 -14.76 -6.15
CA ASP A 159 -1.59 -13.82 -5.51
C ASP A 159 -1.17 -13.57 -4.05
N ALA A 160 -0.85 -12.33 -3.72
CA ALA A 160 -0.45 -11.93 -2.37
C ALA A 160 -1.64 -11.47 -1.50
N GLY A 161 -2.83 -11.32 -2.06
CA GLY A 161 -4.06 -10.99 -1.34
C GLY A 161 -4.12 -9.60 -0.68
N HIS A 162 -3.13 -8.73 -0.90
CA HIS A 162 -3.02 -7.44 -0.22
C HIS A 162 -3.87 -6.33 -0.86
N ILE A 163 -3.68 -6.09 -2.14
CA ILE A 163 -4.54 -5.25 -3.00
C ILE A 163 -4.75 -5.95 -4.33
N LEU A 164 -5.69 -5.47 -5.13
CA LEU A 164 -5.99 -6.07 -6.42
C LEU A 164 -4.75 -6.15 -7.32
N GLY A 165 -4.34 -7.37 -7.65
CA GLY A 165 -3.17 -7.63 -8.48
C GLY A 165 -1.84 -7.63 -7.74
N SER A 166 -1.84 -7.50 -6.39
CA SER A 166 -0.62 -7.66 -5.60
C SER A 166 -0.04 -9.05 -5.76
N ALA A 167 1.27 -9.16 -5.79
CA ALA A 167 1.94 -10.40 -6.04
C ALA A 167 3.06 -10.68 -5.04
N THR A 168 3.09 -11.92 -4.56
CA THR A 168 4.32 -12.55 -4.12
C THR A 168 5.14 -12.87 -5.37
N VAL A 169 6.39 -12.47 -5.34
CA VAL A 169 7.33 -12.59 -6.46
C VAL A 169 8.26 -13.78 -6.24
N GLU A 170 8.09 -14.83 -7.01
CA GLU A 170 9.03 -15.94 -7.07
C GLU A 170 9.99 -15.71 -8.23
N VAL A 171 11.29 -15.70 -7.97
CA VAL A 171 12.34 -15.62 -9.00
C VAL A 171 13.24 -16.84 -8.94
N GLU A 172 13.38 -17.52 -10.07
CA GLU A 172 14.39 -18.55 -10.28
C GLU A 172 15.62 -17.90 -10.94
N LEU A 173 16.74 -17.96 -10.23
CA LEU A 173 18.02 -17.39 -10.63
C LEU A 173 18.95 -18.49 -11.15
N THR A 174 19.58 -18.30 -12.29
CA THR A 174 20.51 -19.26 -12.87
C THR A 174 21.81 -18.55 -13.30
N GLU A 175 22.93 -18.99 -12.76
CA GLU A 175 24.28 -18.51 -13.13
C GLU A 175 25.25 -19.69 -13.23
N GLY A 176 25.62 -20.05 -14.46
CA GLY A 176 26.36 -21.29 -14.70
C GLY A 176 25.55 -22.53 -14.30
N GLU A 177 26.11 -23.32 -13.40
CA GLU A 177 25.44 -24.52 -12.85
C GLU A 177 24.62 -24.23 -11.59
N THR A 178 24.80 -23.04 -10.99
CA THR A 178 24.10 -22.65 -9.75
C THR A 178 22.69 -22.17 -10.06
N ARG A 179 21.73 -22.72 -9.31
CA ARG A 179 20.32 -22.29 -9.34
C ARG A 179 19.86 -21.90 -7.95
N ARG A 180 19.10 -20.82 -7.85
CA ARG A 180 18.49 -20.37 -6.59
C ARG A 180 17.07 -19.92 -6.84
N ARG A 181 16.19 -20.20 -5.89
CA ARG A 181 14.81 -19.71 -5.85
C ARG A 181 14.67 -18.73 -4.70
N VAL A 182 14.45 -17.48 -5.04
CA VAL A 182 14.18 -16.40 -4.08
C VAL A 182 12.70 -16.06 -4.16
N VAL A 183 12.05 -16.00 -3.00
CA VAL A 183 10.65 -15.59 -2.87
C VAL A 183 10.61 -14.27 -2.11
N PHE A 184 10.10 -13.24 -2.75
CA PHE A 184 9.83 -11.93 -2.15
C PHE A 184 8.32 -11.81 -1.94
N SER A 185 7.90 -11.71 -0.67
CA SER A 185 6.47 -11.67 -0.32
C SER A 185 5.73 -10.48 -0.97
N GLY A 186 6.44 -9.38 -1.27
CA GLY A 186 5.77 -8.10 -1.36
C GLY A 186 5.05 -7.83 -0.05
N ASP A 187 3.85 -7.24 -0.11
CA ASP A 187 2.95 -7.13 1.02
C ASP A 187 1.92 -8.26 0.97
N LEU A 188 1.77 -8.99 2.06
CA LEU A 188 0.80 -10.07 2.20
C LEU A 188 -0.53 -9.57 2.74
N GLY A 189 -1.62 -10.08 2.20
CA GLY A 189 -2.97 -9.71 2.61
C GLY A 189 -3.41 -10.36 3.91
N HIS A 190 -4.33 -9.68 4.61
CA HIS A 190 -5.00 -10.24 5.79
C HIS A 190 -6.00 -11.33 5.36
N ARG A 191 -5.88 -12.53 5.94
CA ARG A 191 -6.77 -13.66 5.61
C ARG A 191 -8.24 -13.34 5.86
N GLY A 192 -9.08 -13.79 4.93
CA GLY A 192 -10.52 -13.52 4.97
C GLY A 192 -10.90 -12.07 4.68
N ALA A 193 -9.95 -11.24 4.19
CA ALA A 193 -10.25 -9.89 3.79
C ALA A 193 -11.32 -9.86 2.69
N PRO A 194 -12.26 -8.89 2.72
CA PRO A 194 -13.28 -8.77 1.68
C PRO A 194 -12.69 -8.60 0.29
N ILE A 195 -13.35 -9.16 -0.72
CA ILE A 195 -13.05 -9.04 -2.16
C ILE A 195 -11.89 -9.91 -2.63
N LEU A 196 -10.76 -9.90 -1.91
CA LEU A 196 -9.51 -10.50 -2.37
C LEU A 196 -9.37 -11.94 -1.86
N ARG A 197 -8.59 -12.72 -2.58
CA ARG A 197 -8.21 -14.06 -2.14
C ARG A 197 -7.18 -13.97 -1.03
N ASP A 198 -7.10 -14.99 -0.21
CA ASP A 198 -6.00 -15.15 0.72
C ASP A 198 -4.66 -15.27 -0.02
N PRO A 199 -3.53 -14.87 0.61
CA PRO A 199 -2.21 -15.07 0.04
C PRO A 199 -1.96 -16.53 -0.38
N GLU A 200 -1.50 -16.72 -1.61
CA GLU A 200 -1.18 -18.06 -2.13
C GLU A 200 0.00 -18.66 -1.34
N PRO A 201 -0.12 -19.87 -0.79
CA PRO A 201 0.98 -20.53 -0.11
C PRO A 201 2.01 -21.05 -1.10
N LEU A 202 3.29 -20.92 -0.75
CA LEU A 202 4.42 -21.46 -1.52
C LEU A 202 5.16 -22.52 -0.70
N GLU A 203 5.67 -23.54 -1.38
CA GLU A 203 6.27 -24.68 -0.69
C GLU A 203 7.81 -24.70 -0.73
N ARG A 204 8.43 -23.95 -1.65
CA ARG A 204 9.87 -24.04 -1.89
C ARG A 204 10.49 -22.67 -2.10
N ALA A 205 11.58 -22.43 -1.40
CA ALA A 205 12.49 -21.31 -1.61
C ALA A 205 13.89 -21.69 -1.10
N ASP A 206 14.92 -21.06 -1.62
CA ASP A 206 16.27 -21.08 -1.03
C ASP A 206 16.46 -19.86 -0.11
N LEU A 207 15.71 -18.79 -0.35
CA LEU A 207 15.64 -17.60 0.48
C LEU A 207 14.23 -16.99 0.38
N VAL A 208 13.68 -16.55 1.51
CA VAL A 208 12.42 -15.78 1.57
C VAL A 208 12.74 -14.36 2.04
N LEU A 209 12.26 -13.34 1.31
CA LEU A 209 12.16 -11.98 1.80
C LEU A 209 10.71 -11.80 2.27
N LEU A 210 10.49 -11.61 3.56
CA LEU A 210 9.17 -11.55 4.17
C LEU A 210 8.91 -10.18 4.76
N GLU A 211 7.76 -9.57 4.43
CA GLU A 211 7.29 -8.38 5.11
C GLU A 211 7.12 -8.59 6.60
N SER A 212 7.22 -7.53 7.39
CA SER A 212 7.09 -7.59 8.85
C SER A 212 6.30 -6.43 9.45
N THR A 213 5.40 -5.82 8.67
CA THR A 213 4.62 -4.64 9.05
C THR A 213 3.85 -4.83 10.36
N TYR A 214 3.23 -5.98 10.54
CA TYR A 214 2.49 -6.36 11.75
C TYR A 214 3.08 -7.59 12.45
N GLY A 215 4.38 -7.79 12.36
CA GLY A 215 5.06 -8.99 12.86
C GLY A 215 4.86 -9.30 14.35
N GLY A 216 4.63 -8.28 15.18
CA GLY A 216 4.38 -8.42 16.61
C GLY A 216 2.92 -8.21 17.04
N ARG A 217 1.96 -8.09 16.10
CA ARG A 217 0.56 -7.76 16.42
C ARG A 217 -0.41 -8.62 15.62
N ASN A 218 -1.53 -8.99 16.28
CA ASN A 218 -2.65 -9.63 15.61
C ASN A 218 -3.81 -8.63 15.44
N HIS A 219 -4.56 -8.82 14.36
CA HIS A 219 -5.77 -8.07 14.09
C HIS A 219 -6.95 -8.62 14.89
N ARG A 220 -7.95 -7.76 15.07
CA ARG A 220 -9.26 -8.19 15.54
C ARG A 220 -9.93 -9.04 14.45
N ASP A 221 -10.73 -10.01 14.82
CA ASP A 221 -11.51 -10.79 13.87
C ASP A 221 -12.53 -9.93 13.09
N TRP A 222 -12.96 -10.45 11.93
CA TRP A 222 -13.82 -9.71 11.02
C TRP A 222 -15.21 -9.46 11.60
N ASP A 223 -15.80 -10.42 12.33
CA ASP A 223 -17.16 -10.27 12.86
C ASP A 223 -17.21 -9.15 13.90
N ALA A 224 -16.28 -9.12 14.86
CA ALA A 224 -16.16 -8.03 15.82
C ALA A 224 -15.87 -6.68 15.15
N THR A 225 -15.13 -6.68 14.03
CA THR A 225 -14.84 -5.48 13.23
C THR A 225 -16.12 -4.93 12.57
N TRP A 226 -16.95 -5.80 12.02
CA TRP A 226 -18.22 -5.41 11.40
C TRP A 226 -19.26 -4.97 12.43
N GLU A 227 -19.34 -5.63 13.58
CA GLU A 227 -20.20 -5.21 14.69
C GLU A 227 -19.82 -3.80 15.20
N GLU A 228 -18.53 -3.53 15.34
CA GLU A 228 -18.04 -2.20 15.74
C GLU A 228 -18.44 -1.13 14.71
N LEU A 229 -18.23 -1.40 13.43
CA LEU A 229 -18.58 -0.48 12.34
C LEU A 229 -20.09 -0.21 12.30
N ALA A 230 -20.92 -1.26 12.37
CA ALA A 230 -22.37 -1.16 12.43
C ALA A 230 -22.83 -0.30 13.61
N GLY A 231 -22.28 -0.55 14.81
CA GLY A 231 -22.61 0.20 16.01
C GLY A 231 -22.24 1.69 15.93
N ILE A 232 -21.12 2.02 15.26
CA ILE A 232 -20.73 3.42 15.03
C ILE A 232 -21.71 4.10 14.06
N LEU A 233 -22.08 3.44 12.97
CA LEU A 233 -23.03 3.99 11.99
C LEU A 233 -24.40 4.23 12.61
N GLU A 234 -24.88 3.32 13.49
CA GLU A 234 -26.13 3.47 14.21
C GLU A 234 -26.09 4.69 15.17
N ARG A 235 -25.02 4.83 15.97
CA ARG A 235 -24.84 5.99 16.85
C ARG A 235 -24.78 7.30 16.08
N ALA A 236 -23.98 7.37 15.02
CA ALA A 236 -23.85 8.57 14.20
C ALA A 236 -25.19 9.01 13.61
N ARG A 237 -26.04 8.06 13.22
CA ARG A 237 -27.39 8.32 12.74
C ARG A 237 -28.31 8.85 13.84
N HIS A 238 -28.25 8.24 15.02
CA HIS A 238 -29.02 8.69 16.19
C HIS A 238 -28.67 10.13 16.58
N ASP A 239 -27.37 10.45 16.58
CA ASP A 239 -26.84 11.77 16.92
C ASP A 239 -27.01 12.79 15.78
N ARG A 240 -27.54 12.38 14.63
CA ARG A 240 -27.71 13.20 13.43
C ARG A 240 -26.41 13.82 12.97
N GLY A 241 -25.31 13.08 13.08
CA GLY A 241 -23.99 13.50 12.66
C GLY A 241 -23.67 13.15 11.21
N ASN A 242 -22.44 13.50 10.82
CA ASN A 242 -21.79 13.00 9.60
C ASN A 242 -20.72 11.99 9.98
N VAL A 243 -20.40 11.09 9.05
CA VAL A 243 -19.31 10.12 9.20
C VAL A 243 -18.22 10.48 8.20
N LEU A 244 -17.01 10.73 8.69
CA LEU A 244 -15.82 11.01 7.88
C LEU A 244 -14.88 9.80 7.94
N ILE A 245 -14.55 9.26 6.79
CA ILE A 245 -13.73 8.04 6.66
C ILE A 245 -12.48 8.36 5.84
N PRO A 246 -11.37 8.70 6.50
CA PRO A 246 -10.06 8.76 5.85
C PRO A 246 -9.70 7.38 5.31
N ALA A 247 -9.50 7.26 4.01
CA ALA A 247 -9.19 5.99 3.38
C ALA A 247 -8.12 6.12 2.29
N PHE A 248 -7.27 5.11 2.18
CA PHE A 248 -6.42 4.95 1.01
C PHE A 248 -7.28 4.74 -0.24
N ALA A 249 -6.87 5.34 -1.34
CA ALA A 249 -7.64 5.33 -2.57
C ALA A 249 -7.73 3.94 -3.22
N VAL A 250 -6.74 3.08 -2.95
CA VAL A 250 -6.64 1.71 -3.46
C VAL A 250 -6.67 0.74 -2.28
N GLY A 251 -7.46 -0.30 -2.39
CA GLY A 251 -7.67 -1.34 -1.38
C GLY A 251 -8.79 -0.95 -0.40
N ARG A 252 -8.47 -0.17 0.62
CA ARG A 252 -9.39 0.18 1.71
C ARG A 252 -10.71 0.81 1.28
N THR A 253 -10.67 1.73 0.33
CA THR A 253 -11.90 2.35 -0.21
C THR A 253 -12.83 1.30 -0.83
N GLN A 254 -12.29 0.35 -1.60
CA GLN A 254 -13.08 -0.67 -2.27
C GLN A 254 -13.65 -1.68 -1.28
N GLU A 255 -12.89 -2.07 -0.27
CA GLU A 255 -13.37 -2.93 0.81
C GLU A 255 -14.54 -2.29 1.57
N LEU A 256 -14.41 -1.02 1.95
CA LEU A 256 -15.49 -0.29 2.60
C LEU A 256 -16.75 -0.23 1.74
N LEU A 257 -16.63 0.09 0.46
CA LEU A 257 -17.78 0.13 -0.46
C LEU A 257 -18.44 -1.24 -0.59
N TYR A 258 -17.65 -2.30 -0.72
CA TYR A 258 -18.15 -3.67 -0.81
C TYR A 258 -18.89 -4.10 0.47
N VAL A 259 -18.34 -3.81 1.64
CA VAL A 259 -18.95 -4.17 2.92
C VAL A 259 -20.22 -3.37 3.17
N LEU A 260 -20.22 -2.08 2.84
CA LEU A 260 -21.42 -1.24 2.90
C LEU A 260 -22.53 -1.75 1.95
N ASP A 261 -22.17 -2.28 0.78
CA ASP A 261 -23.11 -2.92 -0.14
C ASP A 261 -23.66 -4.24 0.42
N ARG A 262 -22.79 -5.07 1.00
CA ARG A 262 -23.15 -6.34 1.63
C ARG A 262 -24.15 -6.18 2.78
N HIS A 263 -23.96 -5.17 3.59
CA HIS A 263 -24.79 -4.89 4.77
C HIS A 263 -25.75 -3.71 4.56
N TYR A 264 -26.10 -3.41 3.30
CA TYR A 264 -26.82 -2.21 2.91
C TYR A 264 -28.11 -1.95 3.70
N ALA A 265 -28.98 -2.95 3.79
CA ALA A 265 -30.24 -2.85 4.53
C ALA A 265 -30.03 -3.02 6.05
N GLU A 266 -29.16 -3.95 6.45
CA GLU A 266 -28.92 -4.30 7.84
C GLU A 266 -28.35 -3.12 8.64
N TRP A 267 -27.37 -2.41 8.08
CA TRP A 267 -26.74 -1.25 8.72
C TRP A 267 -27.45 0.08 8.42
N GLY A 268 -28.56 0.03 7.68
CA GLY A 268 -29.32 1.23 7.29
C GLY A 268 -28.49 2.19 6.43
N VAL A 269 -27.65 1.64 5.53
CA VAL A 269 -26.81 2.43 4.62
C VAL A 269 -27.66 3.26 3.65
N ASP A 270 -28.88 2.81 3.32
CA ASP A 270 -29.88 3.51 2.52
C ASP A 270 -30.29 4.89 3.08
N ARG A 271 -30.04 5.11 4.37
CA ARG A 271 -30.40 6.36 5.07
C ARG A 271 -29.29 7.42 5.04
N TRP A 272 -28.14 7.09 4.47
CA TRP A 272 -27.01 7.99 4.33
C TRP A 272 -26.94 8.58 2.92
N GLN A 273 -26.41 9.78 2.79
CA GLN A 273 -25.82 10.25 1.53
C GLN A 273 -24.36 9.82 1.51
N LEU A 274 -24.03 8.79 0.75
CA LEU A 274 -22.69 8.23 0.68
C LEU A 274 -21.89 8.95 -0.41
N PHE A 275 -20.73 9.47 -0.06
CA PHE A 275 -19.83 10.17 -0.99
C PHE A 275 -18.47 9.49 -1.08
N LEU A 276 -18.04 9.17 -2.30
CA LEU A 276 -16.65 8.87 -2.58
C LEU A 276 -16.00 10.14 -3.14
N ASP A 277 -15.28 10.85 -2.26
CA ASP A 277 -14.68 12.15 -2.58
C ASP A 277 -13.17 12.04 -2.80
N SER A 278 -12.80 11.28 -3.83
CA SER A 278 -11.42 11.10 -4.29
C SER A 278 -11.41 10.69 -5.76
N PRO A 279 -10.94 11.53 -6.70
CA PRO A 279 -10.83 11.16 -8.11
C PRO A 279 -10.03 9.88 -8.33
N MET A 280 -8.89 9.71 -7.62
CA MET A 280 -8.05 8.53 -7.70
C MET A 280 -8.80 7.28 -7.21
N ALA A 281 -9.50 7.36 -6.07
CA ALA A 281 -10.28 6.24 -5.56
C ALA A 281 -11.43 5.83 -6.50
N ILE A 282 -12.06 6.79 -7.16
CA ILE A 282 -13.10 6.52 -8.16
C ILE A 282 -12.50 5.74 -9.34
N GLU A 283 -11.35 6.16 -9.89
CA GLU A 283 -10.67 5.44 -10.98
C GLU A 283 -10.21 4.05 -10.53
N ALA A 284 -9.66 3.92 -9.31
CA ALA A 284 -9.27 2.63 -8.74
C ALA A 284 -10.48 1.69 -8.61
N THR A 285 -11.64 2.20 -8.16
CA THR A 285 -12.87 1.43 -8.05
C THR A 285 -13.36 0.91 -9.42
N GLU A 286 -13.20 1.71 -10.47
CA GLU A 286 -13.50 1.27 -11.84
C GLU A 286 -12.52 0.16 -12.31
N ILE A 287 -11.25 0.20 -11.87
CA ILE A 287 -10.26 -0.85 -12.15
C ILE A 287 -10.64 -2.14 -11.41
N TYR A 288 -10.98 -2.05 -10.12
CA TYR A 288 -11.50 -3.21 -9.36
C TYR A 288 -12.68 -3.86 -10.09
N ALA A 289 -13.66 -3.08 -10.50
CA ALA A 289 -14.83 -3.59 -11.22
C ALA A 289 -14.47 -4.31 -12.54
N ARG A 290 -13.41 -3.90 -13.24
CA ARG A 290 -12.94 -4.57 -14.49
C ARG A 290 -12.23 -5.88 -14.21
N HIS A 291 -11.43 -5.96 -13.16
CA HIS A 291 -10.62 -7.12 -12.81
C HIS A 291 -11.33 -8.10 -11.84
N TRP A 292 -12.64 -8.13 -11.83
CA TRP A 292 -13.47 -8.93 -10.93
C TRP A 292 -13.15 -10.43 -10.88
N LYS A 293 -12.50 -10.97 -11.90
CA LYS A 293 -12.05 -12.38 -11.96
C LYS A 293 -11.00 -12.71 -10.90
N LEU A 294 -10.34 -11.69 -10.36
CA LEU A 294 -9.37 -11.82 -9.29
C LEU A 294 -10.00 -11.85 -7.89
N TYR A 295 -11.30 -11.62 -7.78
CA TYR A 295 -11.99 -11.66 -6.51
C TYR A 295 -12.02 -13.08 -5.93
N ASP A 296 -12.21 -13.17 -4.60
CA ASP A 296 -12.53 -14.41 -3.93
C ASP A 296 -13.87 -14.99 -4.42
N GLU A 297 -14.19 -16.20 -3.99
CA GLU A 297 -15.41 -16.88 -4.40
C GLU A 297 -16.66 -16.12 -3.93
N THR A 298 -16.65 -15.62 -2.70
CA THR A 298 -17.78 -14.90 -2.08
C THR A 298 -18.09 -13.62 -2.85
N ALA A 299 -17.08 -12.82 -3.16
CA ALA A 299 -17.28 -11.57 -3.90
C ALA A 299 -17.67 -11.82 -5.37
N ARG A 300 -17.19 -12.90 -5.99
CA ARG A 300 -17.64 -13.30 -7.33
C ARG A 300 -19.10 -13.72 -7.35
N GLN A 301 -19.55 -14.49 -6.36
CA GLN A 301 -20.95 -14.89 -6.22
C GLN A 301 -21.84 -13.68 -5.94
N TRP A 302 -21.42 -12.78 -5.06
CA TRP A 302 -22.16 -11.54 -4.77
C TRP A 302 -22.31 -10.68 -6.03
N ARG A 303 -21.24 -10.53 -6.81
CA ARG A 303 -21.31 -9.85 -8.11
C ARG A 303 -22.25 -10.54 -9.11
N GLY A 304 -22.34 -11.85 -9.11
CA GLY A 304 -23.28 -12.60 -9.94
C GLY A 304 -24.74 -12.25 -9.67
N GLN A 305 -25.04 -11.84 -8.44
CA GLN A 305 -26.36 -11.38 -8.01
C GLN A 305 -26.59 -9.88 -8.26
N GLN A 306 -25.50 -9.07 -8.22
CA GLN A 306 -25.50 -7.63 -8.41
C GLN A 306 -24.51 -7.22 -9.50
N ALA A 307 -24.93 -6.40 -10.44
CA ALA A 307 -24.13 -6.03 -11.61
C ALA A 307 -22.77 -5.39 -11.28
N ASN A 308 -22.64 -4.68 -10.15
CA ASN A 308 -21.41 -4.05 -9.69
C ASN A 308 -21.50 -3.73 -8.18
N PRO A 309 -20.71 -4.38 -7.29
CA PRO A 309 -20.75 -4.18 -5.85
C PRO A 309 -20.30 -2.79 -5.39
N PHE A 310 -19.80 -1.95 -6.28
CA PHE A 310 -19.39 -0.57 -5.99
C PHE A 310 -20.40 0.49 -6.49
N ARG A 311 -21.63 0.07 -6.84
CA ARG A 311 -22.69 0.96 -7.29
C ARG A 311 -23.88 0.90 -6.33
N LEU A 312 -23.64 1.35 -5.08
CA LEU A 312 -24.74 1.53 -4.13
C LEU A 312 -25.71 2.62 -4.64
N PRO A 313 -27.03 2.47 -4.45
CA PRO A 313 -28.04 3.39 -5.00
C PRO A 313 -27.86 4.85 -4.55
N ASN A 314 -27.32 5.06 -3.34
CA ASN A 314 -27.11 6.37 -2.69
C ASN A 314 -25.65 6.84 -2.73
N LEU A 315 -24.78 6.17 -3.52
CA LEU A 315 -23.36 6.55 -3.66
C LEU A 315 -23.18 7.64 -4.72
N HIS A 316 -22.54 8.73 -4.31
CA HIS A 316 -22.21 9.87 -5.15
C HIS A 316 -20.70 9.96 -5.37
N PHE A 317 -20.26 9.97 -6.60
CA PHE A 317 -18.87 10.18 -6.98
C PHE A 317 -18.55 11.66 -7.15
N SER A 318 -17.66 12.20 -6.30
CA SER A 318 -17.23 13.60 -6.36
C SER A 318 -15.92 13.72 -7.16
N ARG A 319 -16.04 14.00 -8.45
CA ARG A 319 -14.87 14.13 -9.36
C ARG A 319 -14.27 15.53 -9.32
N THR A 320 -15.07 16.57 -9.11
CA THR A 320 -14.65 17.97 -9.18
C THR A 320 -14.53 18.62 -7.80
N ALA A 321 -13.72 19.68 -7.70
CA ALA A 321 -13.61 20.48 -6.47
C ALA A 321 -14.94 21.15 -6.06
N ASN A 322 -15.81 21.48 -7.03
CA ASN A 322 -17.13 22.05 -6.72
C ASN A 322 -18.07 21.03 -6.08
N GLN A 323 -18.06 19.78 -6.57
CA GLN A 323 -18.81 18.69 -5.96
C GLN A 323 -18.32 18.42 -4.52
N SER A 324 -17.00 18.35 -4.32
CA SER A 324 -16.40 18.17 -2.99
C SER A 324 -16.80 19.30 -2.02
N ARG A 325 -16.74 20.56 -2.46
CA ARG A 325 -17.15 21.70 -1.63
C ARG A 325 -18.63 21.70 -1.26
N ALA A 326 -19.49 21.14 -2.11
CA ALA A 326 -20.93 21.05 -1.84
C ALA A 326 -21.22 20.10 -0.66
N ILE A 327 -20.43 19.05 -0.47
CA ILE A 327 -20.55 18.10 0.65
C ILE A 327 -20.39 18.81 1.99
N ASN A 328 -19.49 19.79 2.10
CA ASN A 328 -19.24 20.54 3.35
C ASN A 328 -20.46 21.36 3.85
N ARG A 329 -21.51 21.50 3.03
CA ARG A 329 -22.76 22.16 3.42
C ARG A 329 -23.76 21.19 4.05
N ILE A 330 -23.49 19.89 4.01
CA ILE A 330 -24.36 18.86 4.59
C ILE A 330 -24.00 18.72 6.07
N HIS A 331 -24.94 19.07 6.94
CA HIS A 331 -24.70 19.10 8.36
C HIS A 331 -25.03 17.79 9.06
N SER A 332 -25.79 16.90 8.42
CA SER A 332 -26.26 15.64 8.98
C SER A 332 -26.53 14.61 7.88
N GLY A 333 -26.22 13.35 8.13
CA GLY A 333 -26.58 12.23 7.25
C GLY A 333 -25.66 12.04 6.04
N ALA A 334 -24.49 12.68 6.03
CA ALA A 334 -23.45 12.38 5.04
C ALA A 334 -22.42 11.39 5.59
N MET A 335 -22.09 10.37 4.79
CA MET A 335 -20.97 9.48 4.99
C MET A 335 -19.94 9.76 3.87
N VAL A 336 -18.75 10.21 4.23
CA VAL A 336 -17.75 10.70 3.28
C VAL A 336 -16.48 9.85 3.35
N ILE A 337 -16.20 9.12 2.28
CA ILE A 337 -14.93 8.38 2.10
C ILE A 337 -14.01 9.27 1.26
N ALA A 338 -12.86 9.68 1.82
CA ALA A 338 -11.95 10.60 1.17
C ALA A 338 -10.47 10.30 1.50
N GLY A 339 -9.57 10.52 0.53
CA GLY A 339 -8.11 10.47 0.73
C GLY A 339 -7.58 11.74 1.41
N SER A 340 -6.43 11.71 2.09
CA SER A 340 -5.54 10.56 2.27
C SER A 340 -5.91 9.73 3.51
N GLY A 341 -5.53 8.45 3.50
CA GLY A 341 -5.78 7.53 4.63
C GLY A 341 -5.04 7.90 5.92
N MET A 342 -3.88 8.56 5.85
CA MET A 342 -3.12 9.06 7.01
C MET A 342 -3.46 10.51 7.37
N CYS A 343 -4.45 11.11 6.73
CA CYS A 343 -4.88 12.50 6.96
C CYS A 343 -3.77 13.56 6.73
N SER A 344 -2.71 13.22 6.00
CA SER A 344 -1.60 14.14 5.72
C SER A 344 -1.87 15.08 4.54
N GLY A 345 -2.90 14.80 3.73
CA GLY A 345 -3.27 15.56 2.53
C GLY A 345 -4.66 15.22 2.04
N GLY A 346 -4.94 15.59 0.79
CA GLY A 346 -6.17 15.22 0.10
C GLY A 346 -7.43 15.95 0.58
N ARG A 347 -8.57 15.46 0.10
CA ARG A 347 -9.86 16.11 0.35
C ARG A 347 -10.40 15.92 1.75
N ILE A 348 -9.93 14.91 2.48
CA ILE A 348 -10.33 14.67 3.87
C ILE A 348 -10.01 15.88 4.76
N LEU A 349 -8.92 16.59 4.50
CA LEU A 349 -8.54 17.78 5.26
C LEU A 349 -9.56 18.92 5.09
N HIS A 350 -10.19 19.05 3.90
CA HIS A 350 -11.29 20.00 3.73
C HIS A 350 -12.50 19.63 4.59
N HIS A 351 -12.83 18.34 4.65
CA HIS A 351 -13.93 17.86 5.50
C HIS A 351 -13.61 18.03 6.97
N PHE A 352 -12.37 17.80 7.41
CA PHE A 352 -11.95 18.06 8.78
C PHE A 352 -12.09 19.54 9.16
N LYS A 353 -11.69 20.45 8.29
CA LYS A 353 -11.85 21.88 8.53
C LYS A 353 -13.31 22.30 8.79
N HIS A 354 -14.27 21.64 8.15
CA HIS A 354 -15.69 21.97 8.26
C HIS A 354 -16.45 21.18 9.31
N HIS A 355 -16.00 19.98 9.69
CA HIS A 355 -16.79 19.06 10.50
C HIS A 355 -16.08 18.53 11.75
N LEU A 356 -14.74 18.57 11.84
CA LEU A 356 -14.00 17.94 12.94
C LEU A 356 -14.30 18.56 14.33
N TRP A 357 -14.66 19.82 14.38
CA TRP A 357 -14.99 20.54 15.62
C TRP A 357 -16.39 20.22 16.17
N ARG A 358 -17.22 19.53 15.39
CA ARG A 358 -18.60 19.18 15.75
C ARG A 358 -18.66 17.90 16.57
N ARG A 359 -19.41 17.90 17.66
CA ARG A 359 -19.52 16.76 18.58
C ARG A 359 -20.31 15.59 18.01
N GLU A 360 -21.22 15.85 17.09
CA GLU A 360 -22.04 14.85 16.40
C GLU A 360 -21.32 14.16 15.24
N THR A 361 -20.14 14.65 14.84
CA THR A 361 -19.35 14.04 13.78
C THR A 361 -18.59 12.83 14.32
N GLU A 362 -18.61 11.74 13.54
CA GLU A 362 -17.80 10.55 13.78
C GLU A 362 -16.65 10.50 12.75
N VAL A 363 -15.44 10.23 13.20
CA VAL A 363 -14.27 10.00 12.33
C VAL A 363 -13.85 8.55 12.48
N LEU A 364 -13.85 7.81 11.36
CA LEU A 364 -13.48 6.39 11.34
C LEU A 364 -12.09 6.24 10.72
N ILE A 365 -11.09 5.97 11.54
CA ILE A 365 -9.73 5.64 11.08
C ILE A 365 -9.70 4.15 10.74
N THR A 366 -9.47 3.85 9.46
CA THR A 366 -9.60 2.50 8.88
C THR A 366 -8.27 1.90 8.43
N GLY A 367 -7.14 2.41 8.89
CA GLY A 367 -5.82 1.94 8.50
C GLY A 367 -4.71 2.46 9.38
N PHE A 368 -3.50 1.96 9.14
CA PHE A 368 -2.31 2.38 9.87
C PHE A 368 -2.09 3.90 9.80
N GLN A 369 -1.64 4.46 10.92
CA GLN A 369 -1.32 5.88 11.04
C GLN A 369 0.13 6.05 11.46
N ALA A 370 0.97 6.52 10.55
CA ALA A 370 2.38 6.74 10.79
C ALA A 370 2.62 7.87 11.82
N ARG A 371 3.69 7.76 12.59
CA ARG A 371 4.10 8.81 13.54
C ARG A 371 4.28 10.16 12.82
N GLY A 372 3.85 11.24 13.47
CA GLY A 372 3.94 12.60 12.93
C GLY A 372 2.83 12.98 11.93
N THR A 373 1.88 12.08 11.62
CA THR A 373 0.73 12.41 10.78
C THR A 373 -0.45 12.95 11.59
N PRO A 374 -1.33 13.79 11.00
CA PRO A 374 -2.56 14.24 11.65
C PRO A 374 -3.49 13.09 12.04
N GLY A 375 -3.55 12.01 11.24
CA GLY A 375 -4.31 10.82 11.58
C GLY A 375 -3.81 10.14 12.85
N ARG A 376 -2.50 10.07 13.04
CA ARG A 376 -1.90 9.56 14.28
C ARG A 376 -2.23 10.45 15.48
N ALA A 377 -2.18 11.76 15.32
CA ALA A 377 -2.56 12.70 16.39
C ALA A 377 -4.03 12.50 16.79
N LEU A 378 -4.94 12.27 15.83
CA LEU A 378 -6.35 11.97 16.12
C LEU A 378 -6.51 10.67 16.92
N VAL A 379 -5.80 9.61 16.53
CA VAL A 379 -5.80 8.31 17.24
C VAL A 379 -5.26 8.44 18.66
N ASP A 380 -4.24 9.28 18.86
CA ASP A 380 -3.63 9.55 20.18
C ASP A 380 -4.50 10.50 21.03
N GLY A 381 -5.68 10.93 20.57
CA GLY A 381 -6.62 11.75 21.33
C GLY A 381 -6.31 13.24 21.34
N ALA A 382 -5.62 13.76 20.32
CA ALA A 382 -5.34 15.19 20.20
C ALA A 382 -6.64 16.02 20.27
N GLN A 383 -6.62 17.08 21.07
CA GLN A 383 -7.76 18.01 21.20
C GLN A 383 -7.78 19.06 20.07
N GLU A 384 -6.70 19.15 19.32
CA GLU A 384 -6.53 20.05 18.19
C GLU A 384 -5.53 19.45 17.18
N ILE A 385 -5.81 19.59 15.89
CA ILE A 385 -4.87 19.28 14.81
C ILE A 385 -4.66 20.51 13.91
N LYS A 386 -3.52 20.58 13.22
CA LYS A 386 -3.27 21.63 12.23
C LYS A 386 -3.65 21.17 10.83
N VAL A 387 -4.54 21.91 10.20
CA VAL A 387 -4.93 21.73 8.79
C VAL A 387 -4.45 22.94 8.00
N TRP A 388 -3.45 22.77 7.13
CA TRP A 388 -2.77 23.84 6.39
C TRP A 388 -2.27 24.99 7.29
N GLY A 389 -1.79 24.66 8.49
CA GLY A 389 -1.30 25.62 9.46
C GLY A 389 -2.38 26.28 10.34
N GLU A 390 -3.65 26.07 10.04
CA GLU A 390 -4.78 26.54 10.85
C GLU A 390 -5.11 25.48 11.93
N PRO A 391 -5.15 25.86 13.22
CA PRO A 391 -5.55 24.95 14.29
C PRO A 391 -7.05 24.66 14.21
N ILE A 392 -7.41 23.39 14.19
CA ILE A 392 -8.79 22.92 14.19
C ILE A 392 -9.02 22.08 15.45
N ARG A 393 -9.97 22.51 16.26
CA ARG A 393 -10.39 21.77 17.45
C ARG A 393 -10.99 20.41 17.06
N VAL A 394 -10.64 19.37 17.79
CA VAL A 394 -11.26 18.04 17.69
C VAL A 394 -12.42 17.96 18.66
N GLY A 395 -13.64 18.11 18.16
CA GLY A 395 -14.89 17.88 18.88
C GLY A 395 -15.54 16.55 18.49
N ALA A 396 -15.22 16.06 17.28
CA ALA A 396 -15.70 14.80 16.74
C ALA A 396 -15.26 13.60 17.58
N LYS A 397 -16.03 12.53 17.54
CA LYS A 397 -15.62 11.24 18.11
C LYS A 397 -14.75 10.51 17.11
N VAL A 398 -13.56 10.10 17.55
CA VAL A 398 -12.58 9.39 16.72
C VAL A 398 -12.58 7.91 17.08
N HIS A 399 -12.76 7.06 16.08
CA HIS A 399 -12.75 5.60 16.21
C HIS A 399 -11.63 5.00 15.38
N THR A 400 -10.93 4.03 15.93
CA THR A 400 -9.94 3.23 15.22
C THR A 400 -10.50 1.84 15.01
N ILE A 401 -10.78 1.48 13.77
CA ILE A 401 -11.31 0.15 13.43
C ILE A 401 -10.14 -0.82 13.30
N GLY A 402 -9.88 -1.57 14.37
CA GLY A 402 -8.65 -2.35 14.50
C GLY A 402 -8.53 -3.61 13.62
N GLY A 403 -9.63 -4.10 13.03
CA GLY A 403 -9.62 -5.25 12.11
C GLY A 403 -9.39 -4.89 10.65
N LEU A 404 -9.52 -3.60 10.31
CA LEU A 404 -9.33 -3.13 8.95
C LEU A 404 -7.85 -2.86 8.65
N SER A 405 -7.05 -3.91 8.44
CA SER A 405 -5.70 -3.82 7.89
C SER A 405 -5.62 -4.58 6.56
N ALA A 406 -4.91 -4.03 5.59
CA ALA A 406 -4.66 -4.72 4.33
C ALA A 406 -3.52 -5.74 4.43
N HIS A 407 -2.62 -5.57 5.41
CA HIS A 407 -1.50 -6.49 5.63
C HIS A 407 -1.90 -7.68 6.48
N ALA A 408 -1.23 -8.80 6.28
CA ALA A 408 -1.28 -9.93 7.18
C ALA A 408 -0.82 -9.52 8.59
N ASP A 409 -1.45 -10.11 9.58
CA ASP A 409 -1.02 -9.99 10.98
C ASP A 409 0.09 -10.99 11.31
N SER A 410 0.59 -10.96 12.54
CA SER A 410 1.65 -11.86 12.99
C SER A 410 1.30 -13.34 12.78
N ASN A 411 0.04 -13.74 13.00
CA ASN A 411 -0.41 -15.11 12.76
C ASN A 411 -0.39 -15.46 11.27
N GLY A 412 -0.90 -14.57 10.43
CA GLY A 412 -0.91 -14.75 8.97
C GLY A 412 0.49 -14.85 8.38
N LEU A 413 1.44 -13.98 8.83
CA LEU A 413 2.84 -14.03 8.38
C LEU A 413 3.53 -15.34 8.77
N VAL A 414 3.37 -15.76 10.01
CA VAL A 414 3.96 -17.02 10.54
C VAL A 414 3.36 -18.24 9.84
N GLU A 415 2.03 -18.27 9.66
CA GLU A 415 1.35 -19.36 8.96
C GLU A 415 1.80 -19.43 7.49
N TRP A 416 1.88 -18.30 6.79
CA TRP A 416 2.33 -18.26 5.40
C TRP A 416 3.76 -18.80 5.24
N TYR A 417 4.70 -18.36 6.10
CA TYR A 417 6.05 -18.91 6.12
C TYR A 417 6.05 -20.42 6.45
N GLY A 418 5.14 -20.84 7.30
CA GLY A 418 5.01 -22.25 7.71
C GLY A 418 4.76 -23.23 6.57
N HIS A 419 4.32 -22.79 5.40
CA HIS A 419 4.12 -23.65 4.21
C HIS A 419 5.43 -24.03 3.51
N PHE A 420 6.53 -23.28 3.71
CA PHE A 420 7.81 -23.61 3.09
C PHE A 420 8.41 -24.89 3.71
N ARG A 421 8.67 -25.87 2.84
CA ARG A 421 9.38 -27.10 3.23
C ARG A 421 10.86 -26.80 3.46
N GLY A 422 11.46 -27.47 4.43
CA GLY A 422 12.90 -27.33 4.73
C GLY A 422 13.26 -26.05 5.49
N ARG A 423 12.29 -25.19 5.80
CA ARG A 423 12.49 -23.96 6.60
C ARG A 423 13.62 -23.09 6.04
N PRO A 424 13.49 -22.56 4.83
CA PRO A 424 14.54 -21.76 4.21
C PRO A 424 14.88 -20.53 5.05
N PRO A 425 16.10 -19.98 4.93
CA PRO A 425 16.44 -18.69 5.51
C PRO A 425 15.41 -17.63 5.12
N VAL A 426 15.07 -16.75 6.10
CA VAL A 426 14.09 -15.68 5.90
C VAL A 426 14.67 -14.34 6.29
N ALA A 427 14.76 -13.42 5.33
CA ALA A 427 15.14 -12.04 5.54
C ALA A 427 13.90 -11.19 5.78
N LEU A 428 13.82 -10.58 6.97
CA LEU A 428 12.69 -9.73 7.34
C LEU A 428 12.89 -8.31 6.83
N VAL A 429 11.95 -7.86 6.00
CA VAL A 429 11.93 -6.54 5.37
C VAL A 429 10.60 -5.85 5.66
N HIS A 430 10.43 -4.60 5.23
CA HIS A 430 9.17 -3.87 5.27
C HIS A 430 8.51 -3.87 6.66
N GLY A 431 9.24 -3.41 7.69
CA GLY A 431 8.75 -3.35 9.06
C GLY A 431 9.62 -2.51 9.97
N GLU A 432 9.00 -1.88 10.97
CA GLU A 432 9.72 -1.22 12.07
C GLU A 432 10.46 -2.27 12.92
N ALA A 433 11.57 -1.88 13.52
CA ALA A 433 12.44 -2.79 14.28
C ALA A 433 11.67 -3.63 15.31
N GLU A 434 10.77 -3.02 16.09
CA GLU A 434 9.95 -3.72 17.10
C GLU A 434 9.10 -4.85 16.50
N GLN A 435 8.46 -4.61 15.33
CA GLN A 435 7.61 -5.59 14.67
C GLN A 435 8.43 -6.69 14.02
N ARG A 436 9.54 -6.32 13.38
CA ARG A 436 10.49 -7.23 12.77
C ARG A 436 11.09 -8.19 13.79
N ASP A 437 11.58 -7.66 14.92
CA ASP A 437 12.25 -8.43 15.96
C ASP A 437 11.26 -9.41 16.63
N ALA A 438 10.02 -8.97 16.88
CA ALA A 438 8.96 -9.84 17.40
C ALA A 438 8.61 -10.98 16.41
N LEU A 439 8.59 -10.72 15.11
CA LEU A 439 8.37 -11.75 14.09
C LEU A 439 9.56 -12.72 14.03
N ALA A 440 10.79 -12.20 14.12
CA ALA A 440 12.01 -12.99 14.13
C ALA A 440 12.01 -14.02 15.28
N GLU A 441 11.76 -13.55 16.50
CA GLU A 441 11.66 -14.42 17.68
C GLU A 441 10.55 -15.49 17.51
N ARG A 442 9.48 -15.13 16.86
CA ARG A 442 8.35 -16.03 16.66
C ARG A 442 8.65 -17.11 15.62
N LEU A 443 9.26 -16.74 14.48
CA LEU A 443 9.65 -17.69 13.43
C LEU A 443 10.73 -18.66 13.90
N ASP A 444 11.71 -18.19 14.68
CA ASP A 444 12.72 -19.04 15.30
C ASP A 444 12.06 -20.01 16.28
N ARG A 445 11.24 -19.52 17.21
CA ARG A 445 10.59 -20.36 18.23
C ARG A 445 9.65 -21.41 17.64
N GLU A 446 8.84 -21.06 16.63
CA GLU A 446 7.79 -21.95 16.10
C GLU A 446 8.33 -22.92 15.04
N TYR A 447 9.34 -22.50 14.28
CA TYR A 447 9.85 -23.28 13.14
C TYR A 447 11.36 -23.56 13.20
N GLY A 448 12.12 -22.95 14.10
CA GLY A 448 13.59 -22.99 14.06
C GLY A 448 14.14 -22.36 12.78
N ALA A 449 13.44 -21.32 12.25
CA ALA A 449 13.79 -20.70 11.00
C ALA A 449 15.10 -19.91 11.13
N PRO A 450 16.04 -20.00 10.17
CA PRO A 450 17.18 -19.08 10.10
C PRO A 450 16.72 -17.67 9.72
N VAL A 451 16.55 -16.79 10.71
CA VAL A 451 16.03 -15.43 10.48
C VAL A 451 17.16 -14.44 10.33
N LEU A 452 17.06 -13.60 9.32
CA LEU A 452 17.94 -12.50 8.99
C LEU A 452 17.19 -11.17 9.11
N THR A 453 17.85 -10.16 9.64
CA THR A 453 17.28 -8.80 9.77
C THR A 453 18.19 -7.78 9.09
N PRO A 454 18.24 -7.79 7.74
CA PRO A 454 19.21 -7.01 7.00
C PRO A 454 19.04 -5.49 7.24
N GLY A 455 20.17 -4.81 7.24
CA GLY A 455 20.24 -3.35 7.25
C GLY A 455 20.24 -2.76 5.84
N LEU A 456 20.01 -1.45 5.78
CA LEU A 456 20.08 -0.70 4.51
C LEU A 456 21.48 -0.77 3.90
N GLY A 457 21.59 -1.16 2.63
CA GLY A 457 22.85 -1.33 1.90
C GLY A 457 23.55 -2.67 2.16
N GLU A 458 23.00 -3.52 3.02
CA GLU A 458 23.54 -4.85 3.28
C GLU A 458 23.46 -5.73 2.04
N ARG A 459 24.47 -6.58 1.85
CA ARG A 459 24.61 -7.49 0.70
C ARG A 459 24.63 -8.93 1.15
N MET A 460 24.00 -9.78 0.37
CA MET A 460 23.90 -11.21 0.61
C MET A 460 24.34 -11.99 -0.63
N ASP A 461 25.33 -12.87 -0.48
CA ASP A 461 25.76 -13.76 -1.55
C ASP A 461 24.80 -14.96 -1.65
N LEU A 462 24.02 -15.00 -2.72
CA LEU A 462 23.04 -16.05 -2.98
C LEU A 462 23.70 -17.34 -3.54
N ALA A 463 24.94 -17.28 -3.99
CA ALA A 463 25.64 -18.45 -4.54
C ALA A 463 26.09 -19.41 -3.43
N ASP A 464 26.42 -18.87 -2.24
CA ASP A 464 26.91 -19.63 -1.09
C ASP A 464 25.78 -19.87 -0.06
N PRO A 465 25.27 -21.11 0.07
CA PRO A 465 24.21 -21.41 1.03
C PRO A 465 24.59 -21.15 2.49
N ASP A 466 25.87 -21.31 2.84
CA ASP A 466 26.35 -21.10 4.21
C ASP A 466 26.32 -19.62 4.62
N ARG A 467 26.36 -18.70 3.64
CA ARG A 467 26.22 -17.25 3.85
C ARG A 467 24.76 -16.77 3.90
N LEU A 468 23.80 -17.65 3.62
CA LEU A 468 22.39 -17.39 3.81
C LEU A 468 21.95 -17.67 5.26
N LEU A 469 22.85 -18.16 6.10
CA LEU A 469 22.58 -18.41 7.51
C LEU A 469 23.04 -17.21 8.35
N PRO A 470 22.30 -16.86 9.43
CA PRO A 470 22.76 -15.86 10.36
C PRO A 470 24.14 -16.23 10.90
N ALA A 471 25.02 -15.25 11.03
CA ALA A 471 26.30 -15.47 11.71
C ALA A 471 26.03 -15.95 13.14
N GLY A 472 26.47 -17.17 13.45
CA GLY A 472 26.27 -17.83 14.73
C GLY A 472 26.94 -17.11 15.91
#